data_b4ab86175e8c81b47e966c42bd0bbed4
#
_entry.id   b4ab86175e8c81b47e966c42bd0bbed4
#
_cell.length_a   1.000
_cell.length_b   1.000
_cell.length_c   1.000
_cell.angle_alpha   90.00
_cell.angle_beta   90.00
_cell.angle_gamma   90.00
#
_symmetry.space_group_name_H-M   'P 1'
#
loop_
_entity.id
_entity.type
_entity.pdbx_description
1 polymer ?
#
loop_
_entity_poly.entity_id
_entity_poly.type
_entity_poly.pdbx_seq_one_letter_code
_entity_poly.pdbx_strand_id
1 'polypeptide(L)'
;MIETIKKHKRIVAVVVILILTAVIELICNFPAIRGGYDDLDLTKYMTVEEEGNREKYVISYSSPQKFYIKELHLSGTFPKEYYYTIKTKEYNSFDKESEEYYSDTVNSWFSDFYTNLNKKVTSVEITLNKPENAELTAVSCSNKFEINKYRVLFFLAAFSLLYCLLFEKKIYKKLEWLFAVYALIFGLLLIFYVQPVKKSWDEQIHFDNAYKLSFTKNIDWTEAALNIKNINTMTCNTKAEYAEL
;
A
#
# COMPACT_ATOMS: atom_id res chain seq x y z
N MET A 1 22.07 0.52 40.37
CA MET A 1 21.23 0.55 39.15
C MET A 1 21.68 1.59 38.11
N ILE A 2 21.82 2.89 38.47
CA ILE A 2 22.22 3.95 37.49
C ILE A 2 23.65 3.74 36.95
N GLU A 3 24.61 3.31 37.76
CA GLU A 3 25.98 3.00 37.32
C GLU A 3 26.04 1.80 36.37
N THR A 4 25.25 0.77 36.62
CA THR A 4 25.13 -0.39 35.74
C THR A 4 24.56 0.00 34.37
N ILE A 5 23.57 0.90 34.36
CA ILE A 5 22.99 1.44 33.12
C ILE A 5 24.03 2.23 32.31
N LYS A 6 24.84 3.05 32.97
CA LYS A 6 25.93 3.79 32.31
C LYS A 6 26.97 2.87 31.68
N LYS A 7 27.31 1.76 32.35
CA LYS A 7 28.27 0.76 31.83
C LYS A 7 27.75 0.02 30.60
N HIS A 8 26.45 -0.22 30.56
CA HIS A 8 25.79 -1.01 29.48
C HIS A 8 24.84 -0.17 28.62
N LYS A 9 25.09 1.15 28.52
CA LYS A 9 24.18 2.07 27.79
C LYS A 9 23.74 1.62 26.38
N ARG A 10 24.63 0.98 25.62
CA ARG A 10 24.33 0.51 24.29
C ARG A 10 23.37 -0.69 24.29
N ILE A 11 23.58 -1.62 25.26
CA ILE A 11 22.68 -2.77 25.40
C ILE A 11 21.29 -2.29 25.82
N VAL A 12 21.23 -1.34 26.78
CA VAL A 12 19.96 -0.73 27.19
C VAL A 12 19.28 -0.02 26.04
N ALA A 13 20.03 0.72 25.23
CA ALA A 13 19.48 1.37 24.04
C ALA A 13 18.88 0.38 23.04
N VAL A 14 19.58 -0.71 22.74
CA VAL A 14 19.05 -1.77 21.85
C VAL A 14 17.74 -2.35 22.41
N VAL A 15 17.70 -2.66 23.70
CA VAL A 15 16.50 -3.19 24.34
C VAL A 15 15.33 -2.18 24.26
N VAL A 16 15.61 -0.90 24.52
CA VAL A 16 14.59 0.17 24.43
C VAL A 16 14.09 0.30 23.00
N ILE A 17 14.97 0.28 22.00
CA ILE A 17 14.57 0.35 20.57
C ILE A 17 13.68 -0.83 20.20
N LEU A 18 14.03 -2.05 20.62
CA LEU A 18 13.22 -3.24 20.39
C LEU A 18 11.83 -3.13 21.04
N ILE A 19 11.78 -2.66 22.30
CA ILE A 19 10.51 -2.47 22.99
C ILE A 19 9.66 -1.42 22.31
N LEU A 20 10.22 -0.25 21.94
CA LEU A 20 9.47 0.79 21.23
C LEU A 20 8.94 0.29 19.88
N THR A 21 9.74 -0.44 19.13
CA THR A 21 9.30 -1.02 17.86
C THR A 21 8.17 -2.02 18.07
N ALA A 22 8.26 -2.89 19.08
CA ALA A 22 7.20 -3.83 19.42
C ALA A 22 5.90 -3.13 19.86
N VAL A 23 6.01 -2.06 20.64
CA VAL A 23 4.85 -1.25 21.07
C VAL A 23 4.16 -0.62 19.86
N ILE A 24 4.91 -0.07 18.91
CA ILE A 24 4.33 0.50 17.69
C ILE A 24 3.61 -0.59 16.89
N GLU A 25 4.21 -1.77 16.75
CA GLU A 25 3.59 -2.88 16.05
C GLU A 25 2.29 -3.34 16.73
N LEU A 26 2.25 -3.37 18.04
CA LEU A 26 1.03 -3.65 18.82
C LEU A 26 -0.03 -2.55 18.61
N ILE A 27 0.36 -1.28 18.59
CA ILE A 27 -0.56 -0.16 18.33
C ILE A 27 -1.16 -0.27 16.92
N CYS A 28 -0.34 -0.55 15.91
CA CYS A 28 -0.80 -0.71 14.54
C CYS A 28 -1.74 -1.92 14.35
N ASN A 29 -1.60 -2.94 15.17
CA ASN A 29 -2.46 -4.12 15.17
C ASN A 29 -3.53 -4.10 16.29
N PHE A 30 -3.66 -2.99 17.01
CA PHE A 30 -4.57 -2.89 18.14
C PHE A 30 -6.03 -3.25 17.81
N PRO A 31 -6.59 -2.87 16.64
CA PRO A 31 -7.92 -3.29 16.27
C PRO A 31 -8.06 -4.82 16.18
N ALA A 32 -7.08 -5.51 15.60
CA ALA A 32 -7.07 -6.97 15.50
C ALA A 32 -6.95 -7.65 16.88
N ILE A 33 -6.21 -7.04 17.82
CA ILE A 33 -6.05 -7.54 19.19
C ILE A 33 -7.35 -7.38 19.98
N ARG A 34 -8.02 -6.23 19.88
CA ARG A 34 -9.19 -5.88 20.68
C ARG A 34 -10.47 -6.58 20.26
N GLY A 35 -10.57 -6.98 18.99
CA GLY A 35 -11.84 -7.31 18.39
C GLY A 35 -12.11 -8.80 18.17
N GLY A 36 -11.10 -9.68 18.24
CA GLY A 36 -11.29 -11.08 17.87
C GLY A 36 -11.90 -11.20 16.46
N TYR A 37 -11.42 -10.40 15.53
CA TYR A 37 -12.00 -10.33 14.20
C TYR A 37 -11.45 -11.44 13.32
N ASP A 38 -12.36 -12.33 12.95
CA ASP A 38 -12.09 -13.33 11.93
C ASP A 38 -12.06 -12.67 10.55
N ASP A 39 -11.34 -13.28 9.62
CA ASP A 39 -11.44 -12.88 8.23
C ASP A 39 -12.87 -13.13 7.73
N LEU A 40 -13.41 -12.16 7.02
CA LEU A 40 -14.73 -12.22 6.45
C LEU A 40 -14.63 -12.48 4.95
N ASP A 41 -15.08 -13.65 4.52
CA ASP A 41 -15.26 -13.97 3.11
C ASP A 41 -16.55 -13.31 2.59
N LEU A 42 -16.37 -12.31 1.73
CA LEU A 42 -17.44 -11.57 1.08
C LEU A 42 -17.82 -12.16 -0.29
N THR A 43 -17.06 -13.10 -0.83
CA THR A 43 -17.31 -13.70 -2.14
C THR A 43 -18.72 -14.32 -2.22
N LYS A 44 -19.19 -14.92 -1.14
CA LYS A 44 -20.54 -15.51 -1.06
C LYS A 44 -21.70 -14.50 -1.15
N TYR A 45 -21.42 -13.21 -0.99
CA TYR A 45 -22.40 -12.13 -1.11
C TYR A 45 -22.27 -11.38 -2.44
N MET A 46 -21.44 -11.90 -3.36
CA MET A 46 -21.24 -11.32 -4.68
C MET A 46 -22.42 -11.69 -5.59
N THR A 47 -22.98 -10.68 -6.21
CA THR A 47 -24.02 -10.79 -7.22
C THR A 47 -23.58 -10.07 -8.48
N VAL A 48 -24.15 -10.48 -9.61
CA VAL A 48 -24.00 -9.74 -10.87
C VAL A 48 -25.34 -9.08 -11.14
N GLU A 49 -25.33 -7.77 -11.22
CA GLU A 49 -26.52 -6.96 -11.53
C GLU A 49 -26.37 -6.34 -12.91
N GLU A 50 -27.49 -6.23 -13.61
CA GLU A 50 -27.57 -5.51 -14.88
C GLU A 50 -28.07 -4.09 -14.66
N GLU A 51 -27.32 -3.10 -15.10
CA GLU A 51 -27.72 -1.71 -15.11
C GLU A 51 -27.73 -1.16 -16.55
N GLY A 52 -28.89 -1.17 -17.16
CA GLY A 52 -29.04 -0.89 -18.60
C GLY A 52 -28.38 -1.98 -19.45
N ASN A 53 -27.38 -1.62 -20.25
CA ASN A 53 -26.61 -2.56 -21.08
C ASN A 53 -25.25 -2.95 -20.47
N ARG A 54 -25.06 -2.77 -19.16
CA ARG A 54 -23.79 -3.07 -18.49
C ARG A 54 -24.03 -3.97 -17.30
N GLU A 55 -23.20 -4.98 -17.17
CA GLU A 55 -23.14 -5.81 -15.97
C GLU A 55 -22.18 -5.17 -14.95
N LYS A 56 -22.52 -5.33 -13.68
CA LYS A 56 -21.66 -4.95 -12.56
C LYS A 56 -21.63 -6.04 -11.49
N TYR A 57 -20.49 -6.23 -10.87
CA TYR A 57 -20.38 -6.98 -9.62
C TYR A 57 -20.84 -6.08 -8.48
N VAL A 58 -21.75 -6.59 -7.66
CA VAL A 58 -22.21 -5.96 -6.44
C VAL A 58 -22.00 -6.93 -5.30
N ILE A 59 -21.26 -6.51 -4.30
CA ILE A 59 -20.99 -7.28 -3.09
C ILE A 59 -21.53 -6.47 -1.92
N SER A 60 -22.61 -6.95 -1.30
CA SER A 60 -23.27 -6.27 -0.18
C SER A 60 -23.30 -7.13 1.05
N TYR A 61 -22.68 -6.64 2.12
CA TYR A 61 -22.72 -7.29 3.43
C TYR A 61 -23.16 -6.30 4.51
N SER A 62 -24.09 -6.72 5.34
CA SER A 62 -24.55 -5.96 6.49
C SER A 62 -24.65 -6.84 7.73
N SER A 63 -24.37 -6.27 8.88
CA SER A 63 -24.47 -6.93 10.18
C SER A 63 -25.17 -6.01 11.18
N PRO A 64 -26.04 -6.53 12.07
CA PRO A 64 -26.64 -5.76 13.14
C PRO A 64 -25.60 -5.28 14.16
N GLN A 65 -24.44 -5.94 14.22
CA GLN A 65 -23.32 -5.55 15.06
C GLN A 65 -22.24 -4.90 14.23
N LYS A 66 -21.60 -3.84 14.76
CA LYS A 66 -20.45 -3.22 14.10
C LYS A 66 -19.32 -4.23 13.98
N PHE A 67 -18.78 -4.36 12.78
CA PHE A 67 -17.59 -5.15 12.49
C PHE A 67 -16.45 -4.24 12.00
N TYR A 68 -15.23 -4.71 12.18
CA TYR A 68 -14.06 -3.96 11.77
C TYR A 68 -13.55 -4.46 10.43
N ILE A 69 -13.20 -3.54 9.55
CA ILE A 69 -12.50 -3.84 8.30
C ILE A 69 -11.14 -3.14 8.35
N LYS A 70 -10.07 -3.91 8.44
CA LYS A 70 -8.70 -3.39 8.34
C LYS A 70 -8.36 -3.14 6.88
N GLU A 71 -8.50 -4.18 6.07
CA GLU A 71 -8.12 -4.21 4.67
C GLU A 71 -9.12 -5.02 3.88
N LEU A 72 -9.53 -4.49 2.73
CA LEU A 72 -10.33 -5.20 1.75
C LEU A 72 -9.39 -5.78 0.70
N HIS A 73 -9.58 -7.04 0.36
CA HIS A 73 -8.85 -7.76 -0.66
C HIS A 73 -9.79 -8.21 -1.77
N LEU A 74 -9.50 -7.80 -3.01
CA LEU A 74 -10.16 -8.27 -4.22
C LEU A 74 -9.16 -9.09 -5.03
N SER A 75 -9.57 -10.27 -5.47
CA SER A 75 -8.78 -11.13 -6.35
C SER A 75 -9.53 -11.38 -7.64
N GLY A 76 -8.85 -11.22 -8.79
CA GLY A 76 -9.50 -11.35 -10.08
C GLY A 76 -8.57 -11.08 -11.26
N THR A 77 -9.11 -11.24 -12.46
CA THR A 77 -8.43 -10.96 -13.72
C THR A 77 -9.15 -9.85 -14.46
N PHE A 78 -8.45 -8.79 -14.83
CA PHE A 78 -9.01 -7.63 -15.49
C PHE A 78 -8.19 -7.29 -16.74
N PRO A 79 -8.83 -7.10 -17.92
CA PRO A 79 -8.12 -6.85 -19.16
C PRO A 79 -7.51 -5.44 -19.25
N LYS A 80 -7.99 -4.50 -18.45
CA LYS A 80 -7.51 -3.12 -18.33
C LYS A 80 -7.85 -2.53 -16.97
N GLU A 81 -7.61 -1.25 -16.77
CA GLU A 81 -7.94 -0.55 -15.54
C GLU A 81 -9.44 -0.26 -15.44
N TYR A 82 -10.03 -0.56 -14.28
CA TYR A 82 -11.41 -0.25 -13.93
C TYR A 82 -11.48 0.28 -12.52
N TYR A 83 -12.35 1.26 -12.32
CA TYR A 83 -12.66 1.78 -10.99
C TYR A 83 -13.69 0.89 -10.30
N TYR A 84 -13.48 0.68 -9.01
CA TYR A 84 -14.49 0.16 -8.12
C TYR A 84 -14.77 1.14 -6.99
N THR A 85 -15.98 1.09 -6.46
CA THR A 85 -16.40 1.92 -5.35
C THR A 85 -16.71 1.05 -4.14
N ILE A 86 -16.35 1.55 -2.97
CA ILE A 86 -16.67 0.94 -1.68
C ILE A 86 -17.51 1.95 -0.92
N LYS A 87 -18.74 1.56 -0.62
CA LYS A 87 -19.65 2.31 0.25
C LYS A 87 -19.68 1.65 1.61
N THR A 88 -19.40 2.39 2.66
CA THR A 88 -19.48 1.92 4.03
C THR A 88 -20.52 2.71 4.80
N LYS A 89 -21.23 2.03 5.70
CA LYS A 89 -22.17 2.68 6.63
C LYS A 89 -21.71 2.44 8.06
N GLU A 90 -21.80 3.48 8.87
CA GLU A 90 -21.60 3.41 10.31
C GLU A 90 -22.63 4.27 11.04
N TYR A 91 -22.94 3.91 12.28
CA TYR A 91 -23.69 4.78 13.17
C TYR A 91 -22.71 5.58 14.02
N ASN A 92 -22.84 6.89 14.00
CA ASN A 92 -22.05 7.75 14.87
C ASN A 92 -22.55 7.66 16.33
N SER A 93 -21.88 8.39 17.24
CA SER A 93 -22.22 8.44 18.67
C SER A 93 -23.62 8.98 18.98
N PHE A 94 -24.33 9.54 18.00
CA PHE A 94 -25.68 10.08 18.10
C PHE A 94 -26.72 9.22 17.36
N ASP A 95 -26.40 7.96 17.07
CA ASP A 95 -27.23 7.02 16.28
C ASP A 95 -27.64 7.56 14.89
N LYS A 96 -26.88 8.50 14.35
CA LYS A 96 -27.05 8.94 12.98
C LYS A 96 -26.23 8.08 12.06
N GLU A 97 -26.89 7.61 11.01
CA GLU A 97 -26.21 6.89 9.93
C GLU A 97 -25.27 7.82 9.17
N SER A 98 -24.04 7.40 9.00
CA SER A 98 -23.02 8.08 8.21
C SER A 98 -22.59 7.14 7.09
N GLU A 99 -22.61 7.63 5.87
CA GLU A 99 -22.12 6.92 4.70
C GLU A 99 -20.81 7.53 4.25
N GLU A 100 -19.84 6.66 3.94
CA GLU A 100 -18.58 7.07 3.34
C GLU A 100 -18.30 6.27 2.08
N TYR A 101 -17.72 6.94 1.11
CA TYR A 101 -17.40 6.39 -0.19
C TYR A 101 -15.90 6.42 -0.43
N TYR A 102 -15.37 5.30 -0.86
CA TYR A 102 -13.99 5.14 -1.31
C TYR A 102 -14.00 4.68 -2.76
N SER A 103 -12.97 5.04 -3.50
CA SER A 103 -12.76 4.49 -4.84
C SER A 103 -11.31 4.09 -4.99
N ASP A 104 -11.09 2.97 -5.67
CA ASP A 104 -9.77 2.47 -6.02
C ASP A 104 -9.85 1.77 -7.37
N THR A 105 -8.75 1.25 -7.90
CA THR A 105 -8.68 0.66 -9.22
C THR A 105 -8.21 -0.78 -9.20
N VAL A 106 -8.76 -1.59 -10.09
CA VAL A 106 -8.22 -2.89 -10.51
C VAL A 106 -7.64 -2.75 -11.91
N ASN A 107 -6.62 -3.53 -12.26
CA ASN A 107 -5.93 -3.41 -13.53
C ASN A 107 -5.42 -4.77 -14.04
N SER A 108 -4.85 -4.78 -15.25
CA SER A 108 -4.36 -5.99 -15.90
C SER A 108 -2.98 -6.47 -15.41
N TRP A 109 -2.35 -5.76 -14.49
CA TRP A 109 -0.98 -6.07 -14.05
C TRP A 109 -0.92 -6.91 -12.79
N PHE A 110 -2.00 -6.91 -12.02
CA PHE A 110 -2.10 -7.63 -10.75
C PHE A 110 -3.35 -8.49 -10.74
N SER A 111 -3.30 -9.58 -9.99
CA SER A 111 -4.45 -10.43 -9.67
C SER A 111 -5.07 -10.08 -8.32
N ASP A 112 -4.34 -9.36 -7.49
CA ASP A 112 -4.71 -9.07 -6.11
C ASP A 112 -4.62 -7.58 -5.82
N PHE A 113 -5.70 -7.03 -5.27
CA PHE A 113 -5.86 -5.61 -4.99
C PHE A 113 -6.26 -5.42 -3.53
N TYR A 114 -5.63 -4.45 -2.85
CA TYR A 114 -5.79 -4.23 -1.43
C TYR A 114 -6.17 -2.78 -1.15
N THR A 115 -7.27 -2.57 -0.43
CA THR A 115 -7.71 -1.24 0.01
C THR A 115 -7.79 -1.19 1.53
N ASN A 116 -7.00 -0.32 2.13
CA ASN A 116 -6.98 -0.11 3.58
C ASN A 116 -8.15 0.80 4.00
N LEU A 117 -9.08 0.27 4.78
CA LEU A 117 -10.22 1.03 5.32
C LEU A 117 -10.01 1.40 6.79
N ASN A 118 -9.51 0.48 7.61
CA ASN A 118 -9.20 0.69 9.03
C ASN A 118 -10.36 1.28 9.85
N LYS A 119 -11.59 0.78 9.65
CA LYS A 119 -12.78 1.34 10.31
C LYS A 119 -13.78 0.28 10.76
N LYS A 120 -14.63 0.69 11.71
CA LYS A 120 -15.79 -0.09 12.17
C LYS A 120 -17.01 0.35 11.39
N VAL A 121 -17.70 -0.62 10.80
CA VAL A 121 -18.88 -0.40 9.96
C VAL A 121 -20.00 -1.34 10.33
N THR A 122 -21.21 -1.02 9.92
CA THR A 122 -22.39 -1.91 9.99
C THR A 122 -22.72 -2.53 8.64
N SER A 123 -22.29 -1.88 7.54
CA SER A 123 -22.39 -2.47 6.21
C SER A 123 -21.24 -2.02 5.32
N VAL A 124 -20.94 -2.86 4.34
CA VAL A 124 -20.04 -2.60 3.24
C VAL A 124 -20.71 -3.03 1.94
N GLU A 125 -20.65 -2.17 0.95
CA GLU A 125 -21.10 -2.44 -0.40
C GLU A 125 -19.98 -2.10 -1.37
N ILE A 126 -19.64 -3.03 -2.24
CA ILE A 126 -18.59 -2.86 -3.23
C ILE A 126 -19.23 -3.00 -4.60
N THR A 127 -19.00 -2.04 -5.47
CA THR A 127 -19.48 -2.05 -6.85
C THR A 127 -18.32 -1.94 -7.82
N LEU A 128 -18.25 -2.86 -8.76
CA LEU A 128 -17.26 -2.91 -9.82
C LEU A 128 -17.95 -3.23 -11.14
N ASN A 129 -17.76 -2.41 -12.16
CA ASN A 129 -18.26 -2.74 -13.49
C ASN A 129 -17.64 -4.05 -13.97
N LYS A 130 -18.49 -4.94 -14.52
CA LYS A 130 -18.08 -6.22 -15.09
C LYS A 130 -17.95 -6.07 -16.61
N PRO A 131 -16.78 -5.76 -17.13
CA PRO A 131 -16.55 -5.73 -18.57
C PRO A 131 -16.40 -7.15 -19.13
N GLU A 132 -16.50 -7.27 -20.43
CA GLU A 132 -16.19 -8.52 -21.13
C GLU A 132 -14.76 -8.97 -20.77
N ASN A 133 -14.60 -10.26 -20.51
CA ASN A 133 -13.33 -10.90 -20.13
C ASN A 133 -12.73 -10.46 -18.77
N ALA A 134 -13.52 -9.82 -17.90
CA ALA A 134 -13.12 -9.60 -16.51
C ALA A 134 -13.79 -10.63 -15.60
N GLU A 135 -13.01 -11.14 -14.66
CA GLU A 135 -13.47 -12.11 -13.67
C GLU A 135 -13.00 -11.69 -12.28
N LEU A 136 -13.94 -11.41 -11.39
CA LEU A 136 -13.69 -11.23 -9.97
C LEU A 136 -13.87 -12.59 -9.28
N THR A 137 -12.79 -13.16 -8.78
CA THR A 137 -12.78 -14.53 -8.25
C THR A 137 -13.02 -14.58 -6.75
N ALA A 138 -12.53 -13.61 -6.00
CA ALA A 138 -12.70 -13.56 -4.57
C ALA A 138 -12.73 -12.14 -4.02
N VAL A 139 -13.51 -11.95 -2.96
CA VAL A 139 -13.54 -10.72 -2.17
C VAL A 139 -13.52 -11.08 -0.70
N SER A 140 -12.59 -10.53 0.06
CA SER A 140 -12.46 -10.81 1.49
C SER A 140 -12.02 -9.58 2.28
N CYS A 141 -12.33 -9.58 3.56
CA CYS A 141 -11.79 -8.61 4.52
C CYS A 141 -10.79 -9.32 5.41
N SER A 142 -9.55 -8.83 5.43
CA SER A 142 -8.54 -9.31 6.36
C SER A 142 -8.53 -8.45 7.62
N ASN A 143 -8.70 -9.12 8.77
CA ASN A 143 -8.68 -8.48 10.08
C ASN A 143 -7.64 -9.10 11.00
N LYS A 144 -6.80 -10.01 10.49
CA LYS A 144 -5.82 -10.73 11.28
C LYS A 144 -4.74 -9.81 11.85
N PHE A 145 -4.26 -10.20 13.01
CA PHE A 145 -3.00 -9.68 13.52
C PHE A 145 -1.87 -10.12 12.60
N GLU A 146 -1.20 -9.14 12.00
CA GLU A 146 -0.08 -9.40 11.10
C GLU A 146 1.07 -8.46 11.42
N ILE A 147 2.24 -9.07 11.68
CA ILE A 147 3.48 -8.31 11.88
C ILE A 147 4.01 -7.87 10.52
N ASN A 148 3.99 -6.56 10.29
CA ASN A 148 4.55 -6.00 9.07
C ASN A 148 6.07 -5.88 9.20
N LYS A 149 6.81 -6.83 8.57
CA LYS A 149 8.28 -6.89 8.61
C LYS A 149 8.95 -5.58 8.16
N TYR A 150 8.38 -4.88 7.20
CA TYR A 150 8.95 -3.63 6.67
C TYR A 150 8.75 -2.47 7.64
N ARG A 151 7.58 -2.38 8.28
CA ARG A 151 7.31 -1.43 9.35
C ARG A 151 8.25 -1.65 10.54
N VAL A 152 8.46 -2.91 10.94
CA VAL A 152 9.41 -3.27 11.99
C VAL A 152 10.83 -2.82 11.61
N LEU A 153 11.31 -3.13 10.41
CA LEU A 153 12.63 -2.72 9.93
C LEU A 153 12.77 -1.19 9.85
N PHE A 154 11.73 -0.51 9.39
CA PHE A 154 11.71 0.95 9.32
C PHE A 154 11.89 1.58 10.72
N PHE A 155 11.11 1.16 11.71
CA PHE A 155 11.21 1.74 13.06
C PHE A 155 12.50 1.33 13.77
N LEU A 156 13.02 0.13 13.57
CA LEU A 156 14.34 -0.25 14.07
C LEU A 156 15.42 0.66 13.47
N ALA A 157 15.39 0.93 12.17
CA ALA A 157 16.33 1.83 11.53
C ALA A 157 16.16 3.27 12.05
N ALA A 158 14.92 3.79 12.08
CA ALA A 158 14.63 5.16 12.53
C ALA A 158 15.07 5.40 13.98
N PHE A 159 14.73 4.50 14.90
CA PHE A 159 15.14 4.64 16.31
C PHE A 159 16.63 4.45 16.52
N SER A 160 17.29 3.57 15.76
CA SER A 160 18.75 3.43 15.83
C SER A 160 19.46 4.66 15.29
N LEU A 161 18.96 5.28 14.22
CA LEU A 161 19.45 6.57 13.72
C LEU A 161 19.30 7.67 14.77
N LEU A 162 18.11 7.77 15.37
CA LEU A 162 17.83 8.75 16.41
C LEU A 162 18.75 8.55 17.62
N TYR A 163 18.96 7.32 18.06
CA TYR A 163 19.92 6.99 19.12
C TYR A 163 21.34 7.45 18.77
N CYS A 164 21.80 7.13 17.56
CA CYS A 164 23.12 7.55 17.09
C CYS A 164 23.29 9.06 17.11
N LEU A 165 22.30 9.80 16.64
CA LEU A 165 22.32 11.27 16.58
C LEU A 165 22.29 11.91 17.99
N LEU A 166 21.53 11.35 18.93
CA LEU A 166 21.35 11.97 20.24
C LEU A 166 22.46 11.57 21.25
N PHE A 167 22.95 10.34 21.18
CA PHE A 167 23.78 9.77 22.28
C PHE A 167 25.20 9.39 21.88
N GLU A 168 25.51 9.24 20.58
CA GLU A 168 26.83 8.82 20.12
C GLU A 168 27.65 10.01 19.53
N LYS A 169 28.14 10.89 20.38
CA LYS A 169 28.90 12.10 19.98
C LYS A 169 30.08 11.84 19.02
N LYS A 170 30.68 10.66 19.06
CA LYS A 170 31.78 10.27 18.16
C LYS A 170 31.31 10.15 16.68
N ILE A 171 30.03 9.93 16.48
CA ILE A 171 29.41 9.79 15.15
C ILE A 171 29.41 11.11 14.39
N TYR A 172 29.38 12.26 15.07
CA TYR A 172 29.46 13.57 14.40
C TYR A 172 30.72 13.76 13.53
N LYS A 173 31.79 13.00 13.81
CA LYS A 173 32.99 12.97 12.96
C LYS A 173 32.84 12.10 11.71
N LYS A 174 31.75 11.36 11.58
CA LYS A 174 31.48 10.41 10.49
C LYS A 174 30.02 10.52 9.99
N LEU A 175 29.45 11.72 10.04
CA LEU A 175 28.06 11.96 9.61
C LEU A 175 27.80 11.55 8.17
N GLU A 176 28.77 11.73 7.29
CA GLU A 176 28.67 11.30 5.88
C GLU A 176 28.42 9.80 5.75
N TRP A 177 29.17 8.99 6.49
CA TRP A 177 29.00 7.54 6.52
C TRP A 177 27.68 7.12 7.16
N LEU A 178 27.29 7.79 8.25
CA LEU A 178 25.99 7.56 8.87
C LEU A 178 24.87 7.83 7.88
N PHE A 179 24.93 8.99 7.20
CA PHE A 179 23.95 9.35 6.19
C PHE A 179 23.91 8.31 5.05
N ALA A 180 25.06 7.92 4.51
CA ALA A 180 25.13 6.97 3.41
C ALA A 180 24.50 5.61 3.79
N VAL A 181 24.81 5.09 4.99
CA VAL A 181 24.25 3.81 5.47
C VAL A 181 22.72 3.89 5.62
N TYR A 182 22.19 4.94 6.26
CA TYR A 182 20.76 5.06 6.47
C TYR A 182 20.00 5.42 5.19
N ALA A 183 20.58 6.22 4.31
CA ALA A 183 20.03 6.47 2.99
C ALA A 183 19.90 5.18 2.19
N LEU A 184 20.90 4.30 2.26
CA LEU A 184 20.83 2.97 1.62
C LEU A 184 19.73 2.11 2.26
N ILE A 185 19.65 2.04 3.59
CA ILE A 185 18.62 1.25 4.29
C ILE A 185 17.22 1.74 3.92
N PHE A 186 16.96 3.03 4.05
CA PHE A 186 15.65 3.60 3.74
C PHE A 186 15.33 3.53 2.25
N GLY A 187 16.34 3.73 1.37
CA GLY A 187 16.19 3.56 -0.07
C GLY A 187 15.78 2.14 -0.44
N LEU A 188 16.45 1.12 0.12
CA LEU A 188 16.06 -0.27 -0.09
C LEU A 188 14.66 -0.59 0.45
N LEU A 189 14.31 -0.08 1.63
CA LEU A 189 12.95 -0.24 2.17
C LEU A 189 11.89 0.39 1.25
N LEU A 190 12.17 1.57 0.70
CA LEU A 190 11.28 2.21 -0.27
C LEU A 190 11.13 1.37 -1.54
N ILE A 191 12.22 0.89 -2.11
CA ILE A 191 12.20 0.07 -3.33
C ILE A 191 11.41 -1.22 -3.13
N PHE A 192 11.62 -1.92 -2.01
CA PHE A 192 10.99 -3.23 -1.80
C PHE A 192 9.58 -3.16 -1.21
N TYR A 193 9.19 -2.05 -0.59
CA TYR A 193 7.91 -1.94 0.10
C TYR A 193 6.91 -1.00 -0.58
N VAL A 194 7.37 0.17 -1.04
CA VAL A 194 6.44 1.24 -1.40
C VAL A 194 5.98 1.14 -2.84
N GLN A 195 6.76 0.50 -3.73
CA GLN A 195 6.40 0.56 -5.14
C GLN A 195 6.66 -0.73 -5.91
N PRO A 196 5.63 -1.48 -6.24
CA PRO A 196 5.66 -2.15 -7.53
C PRO A 196 5.67 -1.04 -8.60
N VAL A 197 6.67 -1.10 -9.46
CA VAL A 197 6.80 -0.29 -10.69
C VAL A 197 5.43 -0.18 -11.36
N LYS A 198 5.00 1.05 -11.73
CA LYS A 198 3.72 1.37 -12.40
C LYS A 198 2.53 1.81 -11.51
N LYS A 199 2.72 2.17 -10.27
CA LYS A 199 1.64 2.75 -9.43
C LYS A 199 1.51 4.26 -9.50
N SER A 200 2.53 4.98 -9.99
CA SER A 200 2.50 6.44 -10.13
C SER A 200 2.52 6.84 -11.59
N TRP A 201 1.61 7.71 -11.98
CA TRP A 201 1.56 8.26 -13.33
C TRP A 201 2.86 8.99 -13.71
N ASP A 202 3.45 9.71 -12.76
CA ASP A 202 4.72 10.41 -12.93
C ASP A 202 5.90 9.45 -13.11
N GLU A 203 5.89 8.30 -12.46
CA GLU A 203 6.94 7.31 -12.54
C GLU A 203 7.06 6.70 -13.94
N GLN A 204 5.93 6.48 -14.60
CA GLN A 204 5.89 5.98 -15.97
C GLN A 204 6.51 6.99 -16.94
N ILE A 205 6.20 8.29 -16.77
CA ILE A 205 6.79 9.38 -17.58
C ILE A 205 8.31 9.45 -17.36
N HIS A 206 8.75 9.38 -16.11
CA HIS A 206 10.17 9.41 -15.77
C HIS A 206 10.93 8.19 -16.28
N PHE A 207 10.32 7.02 -16.19
CA PHE A 207 10.89 5.78 -16.72
C PHE A 207 11.05 5.87 -18.25
N ASP A 208 10.02 6.30 -18.95
CA ASP A 208 10.05 6.46 -20.41
C ASP A 208 11.12 7.47 -20.85
N ASN A 209 11.22 8.59 -20.16
CA ASN A 209 12.25 9.57 -20.41
C ASN A 209 13.66 9.02 -20.15
N ALA A 210 13.86 8.33 -19.04
CA ALA A 210 15.14 7.70 -18.72
C ALA A 210 15.50 6.58 -19.72
N TYR A 211 14.51 5.81 -20.17
CA TYR A 211 14.68 4.76 -21.17
C TYR A 211 15.04 5.34 -22.52
N LYS A 212 14.34 6.38 -22.99
CA LYS A 212 14.70 7.15 -24.19
C LYS A 212 16.12 7.70 -24.11
N LEU A 213 16.49 8.30 -22.97
CA LEU A 213 17.82 8.81 -22.70
C LEU A 213 18.92 7.75 -22.85
N SER A 214 18.66 6.53 -22.44
CA SER A 214 19.63 5.43 -22.50
C SER A 214 19.93 4.99 -23.93
N PHE A 215 19.04 5.25 -24.88
CA PHE A 215 19.14 4.77 -26.26
C PHE A 215 19.39 5.87 -27.29
N THR A 216 19.05 7.12 -27.01
CA THR A 216 19.21 8.24 -27.92
C THR A 216 20.27 9.19 -27.42
N LYS A 217 21.24 9.53 -28.29
CA LYS A 217 22.27 10.52 -27.98
C LYS A 217 21.76 11.95 -28.09
N ASN A 218 20.66 12.19 -28.81
CA ASN A 218 20.02 13.49 -28.97
C ASN A 218 18.57 13.39 -28.50
N ILE A 219 18.22 14.16 -27.48
CA ILE A 219 16.87 14.24 -26.97
C ILE A 219 16.29 15.57 -27.40
N ASP A 220 15.22 15.51 -28.16
CA ASP A 220 14.32 16.61 -28.30
C ASP A 220 13.31 16.57 -27.14
N TRP A 221 13.53 17.40 -26.13
CA TRP A 221 12.69 17.52 -24.95
C TRP A 221 11.24 17.94 -25.27
N THR A 222 11.04 18.59 -26.40
CA THR A 222 9.71 19.00 -26.88
C THR A 222 8.90 17.81 -27.37
N GLU A 223 9.52 16.85 -28.04
CA GLU A 223 8.86 15.63 -28.49
C GLU A 223 8.54 14.69 -27.32
N ALA A 224 9.44 14.56 -26.35
CA ALA A 224 9.22 13.75 -25.15
C ALA A 224 8.05 14.26 -24.31
N ALA A 225 7.84 15.57 -24.22
CA ALA A 225 6.72 16.19 -23.49
C ALA A 225 5.37 16.08 -24.25
N LEU A 226 5.39 16.01 -25.58
CA LEU A 226 4.20 15.99 -26.42
C LEU A 226 3.64 14.59 -26.67
N ASN A 227 4.45 13.53 -26.50
CA ASN A 227 4.03 12.14 -26.72
C ASN A 227 3.28 11.48 -25.55
N ILE A 228 2.69 12.28 -24.67
CA ILE A 228 1.81 11.81 -23.58
C ILE A 228 0.63 10.93 -24.08
N LYS A 229 0.26 11.04 -25.36
CA LYS A 229 -0.84 10.26 -25.93
C LYS A 229 -0.57 8.75 -26.01
N ASN A 230 0.66 8.29 -25.98
CA ASN A 230 1.02 6.88 -26.13
C ASN A 230 1.44 6.19 -24.83
N ILE A 231 1.33 6.87 -23.69
CA ILE A 231 1.75 6.35 -22.38
C ILE A 231 0.96 5.07 -21.99
N ASN A 232 -0.29 4.94 -22.43
CA ASN A 232 -1.14 3.80 -22.13
C ASN A 232 -0.84 2.52 -22.92
N THR A 233 0.07 2.57 -23.89
CA THR A 233 0.38 1.42 -24.76
C THR A 233 1.79 0.85 -24.59
N MET A 234 2.58 1.45 -23.68
CA MET A 234 3.99 1.08 -23.56
C MET A 234 4.21 -0.13 -22.67
N THR A 235 4.12 -1.29 -23.26
CA THR A 235 4.69 -2.54 -22.74
C THR A 235 5.93 -2.94 -23.54
N CYS A 236 6.80 -1.98 -23.87
CA CYS A 236 8.02 -2.28 -24.60
C CYS A 236 9.01 -2.99 -23.68
N ASN A 237 9.32 -4.23 -23.99
CA ASN A 237 10.28 -5.04 -23.25
C ASN A 237 11.67 -5.03 -23.90
N THR A 238 11.78 -4.52 -25.11
CA THR A 238 13.03 -4.49 -25.88
C THR A 238 13.27 -3.12 -26.52
N LYS A 239 14.53 -2.83 -26.82
CA LYS A 239 14.96 -1.62 -27.55
C LYS A 239 14.33 -1.52 -28.94
N ALA A 240 14.12 -2.65 -29.61
CA ALA A 240 13.52 -2.72 -30.93
C ALA A 240 12.04 -2.33 -30.89
N GLU A 241 11.27 -2.86 -29.94
CA GLU A 241 9.86 -2.52 -29.73
C GLU A 241 9.65 -1.05 -29.43
N TYR A 242 10.63 -0.44 -28.72
CA TYR A 242 10.56 0.97 -28.40
C TYR A 242 10.86 1.88 -29.61
N ALA A 243 11.69 1.43 -30.53
CA ALA A 243 12.04 2.19 -31.74
C ALA A 243 10.92 2.20 -32.80
N GLU A 244 9.92 1.29 -32.66
CA GLU A 244 8.76 1.18 -33.56
C GLU A 244 7.55 2.02 -33.07
N LEU A 245 7.62 2.58 -31.85
CA LEU A 245 6.61 3.47 -31.26
C LEU A 245 6.91 4.93 -31.53
#